data_a0823b1a1fae082ca58f42ed3dba7d65
#
_entry.id   a0823b1a1fae082ca58f42ed3dba7d65
#
_cell.length_a   1.000
_cell.length_b   1.000
_cell.length_c   1.000
_cell.angle_alpha   90.00
_cell.angle_beta   90.00
_cell.angle_gamma   90.00
#
_symmetry.space_group_name_H-M   'P 1'
#
loop_
_entity.id
_entity.type
_entity.pdbx_description
1 polymer ?
#
loop_
_entity_poly.entity_id
_entity_poly.type
_entity_poly.pdbx_seq_one_letter_code
_entity_poly.pdbx_strand_id
1 'polypeptide(L)'
;MKTVAYFISDAHLGINIPDCGERGDILHEFLREIAPRAEYLFIVGDLFDFWIEYRNAVRPDYFPTLHALRSLADTGTKIYYCLGNHDFAIGGFMEEKIGVKVYPDGFRGEIQGKKLAVIHGDKLRGSQLLSRILHNQFLQFAYKILHPNIGVPLGEFISGLSRAHFKIHASDEILEDYRKAAKAILSTGYDILVAGHTHVPELCRYDNGIYCNTGNWISSYSYLELSNGEINLRQYNPKNSS
;
A
#
# COMPACT_ATOMS: atom_id res chain seq x y z
N MET A 1 12.78 11.94 -19.43
CA MET A 1 11.96 12.63 -18.41
C MET A 1 11.17 11.60 -17.63
N LYS A 2 11.03 11.76 -16.31
CA LYS A 2 10.15 10.91 -15.50
C LYS A 2 8.70 11.34 -15.71
N THR A 3 7.85 10.43 -16.15
CA THR A 3 6.47 10.75 -16.56
C THR A 3 5.46 9.69 -16.15
N VAL A 4 5.89 8.65 -15.44
CA VAL A 4 5.03 7.51 -15.09
C VAL A 4 4.69 7.54 -13.61
N ALA A 5 3.42 7.29 -13.27
CA ALA A 5 3.01 7.02 -11.90
C ALA A 5 2.75 5.51 -11.74
N TYR A 6 3.38 4.93 -10.72
CA TYR A 6 3.25 3.52 -10.35
C TYR A 6 2.45 3.39 -9.06
N PHE A 7 1.68 2.31 -8.94
CA PHE A 7 0.87 2.01 -7.74
C PHE A 7 1.07 0.56 -7.35
N ILE A 8 1.43 0.33 -6.09
CA ILE A 8 1.60 -0.99 -5.47
C ILE A 8 0.90 -1.02 -4.13
N SER A 9 0.52 -2.21 -3.64
CA SER A 9 -0.01 -2.42 -2.29
C SER A 9 0.25 -3.82 -1.78
N ASP A 10 -0.12 -4.07 -0.53
CA ASP A 10 -0.31 -5.40 0.04
C ASP A 10 0.93 -6.32 -0.14
N ALA A 11 2.12 -5.78 0.14
CA ALA A 11 3.35 -6.56 0.12
C ALA A 11 3.57 -7.33 1.43
N HIS A 12 3.02 -6.83 2.56
CA HIS A 12 3.11 -7.46 3.87
C HIS A 12 4.51 -7.97 4.20
N LEU A 13 5.52 -7.13 4.00
CA LEU A 13 6.91 -7.48 4.28
C LEU A 13 7.10 -7.72 5.78
N GLY A 14 7.90 -8.73 6.12
CA GLY A 14 8.15 -9.13 7.51
C GLY A 14 7.19 -10.20 8.04
N ILE A 15 6.23 -10.65 7.24
CA ILE A 15 5.41 -11.81 7.58
C ILE A 15 6.29 -13.07 7.54
N ASN A 16 6.19 -13.91 8.57
CA ASN A 16 6.92 -15.16 8.63
C ASN A 16 6.17 -16.29 7.89
N ILE A 17 6.27 -16.28 6.56
CA ILE A 17 5.79 -17.36 5.69
C ILE A 17 6.93 -17.77 4.75
N PRO A 18 6.92 -18.98 4.19
CA PRO A 18 7.89 -19.40 3.18
C PRO A 18 7.99 -18.34 2.06
N ASP A 19 9.19 -18.15 1.51
CA ASP A 19 9.51 -17.22 0.41
C ASP A 19 9.39 -15.70 0.76
N CYS A 20 9.37 -15.38 2.05
CA CYS A 20 9.25 -14.01 2.53
C CYS A 20 10.43 -13.12 2.12
N GLY A 21 11.65 -13.67 2.13
CA GLY A 21 12.87 -12.96 1.74
C GLY A 21 12.86 -12.58 0.26
N GLU A 22 12.48 -13.49 -0.61
CA GLU A 22 12.44 -13.26 -2.05
C GLU A 22 11.49 -12.13 -2.45
N ARG A 23 10.35 -11.96 -1.75
CA ARG A 23 9.40 -10.87 -2.06
C ARG A 23 9.99 -9.49 -1.83
N GLY A 24 10.77 -9.34 -0.77
CA GLY A 24 11.51 -8.10 -0.52
C GLY A 24 12.48 -7.80 -1.64
N ASP A 25 13.26 -8.78 -2.05
CA ASP A 25 14.24 -8.63 -3.11
C ASP A 25 13.59 -8.34 -4.47
N ILE A 26 12.48 -9.02 -4.78
CA ILE A 26 11.66 -8.76 -5.97
C ILE A 26 11.15 -7.31 -5.97
N LEU A 27 10.65 -6.83 -4.82
CA LEU A 27 10.21 -5.44 -4.71
C LEU A 27 11.38 -4.46 -4.91
N HIS A 28 12.54 -4.75 -4.32
CA HIS A 28 13.71 -3.88 -4.48
C HIS A 28 14.22 -3.85 -5.92
N GLU A 29 14.15 -4.98 -6.64
CA GLU A 29 14.47 -5.04 -8.07
C GLU A 29 13.49 -4.17 -8.88
N PHE A 30 12.19 -4.33 -8.65
CA PHE A 30 11.16 -3.51 -9.28
C PHE A 30 11.38 -2.01 -9.04
N LEU A 31 11.64 -1.60 -7.79
CA LEU A 31 11.89 -0.19 -7.45
C LEU A 31 13.09 0.37 -8.20
N ARG A 32 14.15 -0.43 -8.39
CA ARG A 32 15.32 -0.05 -9.20
C ARG A 32 14.98 0.07 -10.68
N GLU A 33 14.18 -0.85 -11.22
CA GLU A 33 13.80 -0.84 -12.63
C GLU A 33 12.91 0.35 -13.00
N ILE A 34 11.98 0.75 -12.12
CA ILE A 34 11.10 1.88 -12.39
C ILE A 34 11.77 3.23 -12.16
N ALA A 35 12.86 3.29 -11.39
CA ALA A 35 13.52 4.54 -10.99
C ALA A 35 13.82 5.53 -12.13
N PRO A 36 14.24 5.11 -13.35
CA PRO A 36 14.50 6.05 -14.45
C PRO A 36 13.23 6.73 -15.00
N ARG A 37 12.05 6.11 -14.84
CA ARG A 37 10.78 6.53 -15.45
C ARG A 37 9.76 7.04 -14.44
N ALA A 38 9.87 6.62 -13.17
CA ALA A 38 8.92 6.93 -12.12
C ALA A 38 8.95 8.40 -11.72
N GLU A 39 7.91 9.16 -12.04
CA GLU A 39 7.66 10.48 -11.44
C GLU A 39 7.00 10.33 -10.08
N TYR A 40 6.07 9.38 -9.97
CA TYR A 40 5.38 9.06 -8.73
C TYR A 40 5.43 7.56 -8.45
N LEU A 41 5.56 7.21 -7.18
CA LEU A 41 5.23 5.90 -6.64
C LEU A 41 4.15 6.08 -5.57
N PHE A 42 3.02 5.43 -5.75
CA PHE A 42 1.97 5.33 -4.75
C PHE A 42 2.06 3.96 -4.07
N ILE A 43 2.27 3.95 -2.77
CA ILE A 43 2.10 2.78 -1.91
C ILE A 43 0.69 2.85 -1.35
N VAL A 44 -0.17 1.95 -1.81
CA VAL A 44 -1.61 1.95 -1.51
C VAL A 44 -1.92 1.09 -0.28
N GLY A 45 -1.11 1.25 0.76
CA GLY A 45 -1.22 0.59 2.06
C GLY A 45 -0.55 -0.78 2.14
N ASP A 46 -0.39 -1.24 3.37
CA ASP A 46 0.04 -2.58 3.74
C ASP A 46 1.38 -3.03 3.09
N LEU A 47 2.34 -2.10 3.01
CA LEU A 47 3.69 -2.44 2.55
C LEU A 47 4.37 -3.41 3.52
N PHE A 48 4.21 -3.15 4.82
CA PHE A 48 4.71 -4.00 5.89
C PHE A 48 3.57 -4.76 6.54
N ASP A 49 3.88 -5.94 7.08
CA ASP A 49 2.88 -6.74 7.77
C ASP A 49 2.37 -6.10 9.05
N PHE A 50 3.23 -5.38 9.72
CA PHE A 50 2.88 -4.51 10.84
C PHE A 50 3.88 -3.36 10.93
N TRP A 51 3.40 -2.13 10.80
CA TRP A 51 4.23 -0.94 10.94
C TRP A 51 3.81 -0.10 12.13
N ILE A 52 4.77 0.18 12.99
CA ILE A 52 4.66 1.17 14.07
C ILE A 52 5.98 1.92 14.21
N GLU A 53 5.92 3.24 14.24
CA GLU A 53 7.09 4.08 14.51
C GLU A 53 7.29 4.29 16.01
N TYR A 54 8.33 3.67 16.55
CA TYR A 54 8.89 4.05 17.83
C TYR A 54 9.84 5.23 17.66
N ARG A 55 9.93 6.08 18.69
CA ARG A 55 10.78 7.28 18.63
C ARG A 55 12.24 6.98 18.28
N ASN A 56 12.79 5.89 18.80
CA ASN A 56 14.23 5.58 18.73
C ASN A 56 14.49 4.14 18.22
N ALA A 57 13.51 3.49 17.56
CA ALA A 57 13.69 2.13 17.09
C ALA A 57 12.93 1.89 15.78
N VAL A 58 13.60 1.21 14.86
CA VAL A 58 13.04 0.69 13.61
C VAL A 58 13.39 -0.79 13.52
N ARG A 59 12.50 -1.60 12.96
CA ARG A 59 12.78 -3.03 12.76
C ARG A 59 13.94 -3.22 11.77
N PRO A 60 14.98 -3.96 12.15
CA PRO A 60 16.12 -4.22 11.26
C PRO A 60 15.72 -4.88 9.95
N ASP A 61 14.75 -5.78 9.98
CA ASP A 61 14.26 -6.55 8.82
C ASP A 61 13.66 -5.65 7.73
N TYR A 62 13.20 -4.45 8.09
CA TYR A 62 12.63 -3.49 7.13
C TYR A 62 13.68 -2.57 6.50
N PHE A 63 14.91 -2.59 7.04
CA PHE A 63 15.97 -1.70 6.58
C PHE A 63 16.25 -1.79 5.07
N PRO A 64 16.33 -2.97 4.44
CA PRO A 64 16.57 -3.05 2.99
C PRO A 64 15.47 -2.34 2.17
N THR A 65 14.20 -2.49 2.56
CA THR A 65 13.08 -1.83 1.88
C THR A 65 13.08 -0.33 2.11
N LEU A 66 13.34 0.12 3.34
CA LEU A 66 13.46 1.55 3.66
C LEU A 66 14.61 2.20 2.87
N HIS A 67 15.74 1.50 2.74
CA HIS A 67 16.86 1.94 1.92
C HIS A 67 16.49 2.02 0.43
N ALA A 68 15.77 1.03 -0.09
CA ALA A 68 15.33 1.04 -1.48
C ALA A 68 14.35 2.20 -1.77
N LEU A 69 13.40 2.47 -0.86
CA LEU A 69 12.50 3.63 -0.96
C LEU A 69 13.26 4.95 -0.89
N ARG A 70 14.20 5.08 0.05
CA ARG A 70 15.03 6.28 0.15
C ARG A 70 15.84 6.48 -1.14
N SER A 71 16.48 5.45 -1.64
CA SER A 71 17.24 5.50 -2.89
C SER A 71 16.37 5.94 -4.06
N LEU A 72 15.11 5.45 -4.15
CA LEU A 72 14.16 5.87 -5.17
C LEU A 72 13.77 7.34 -5.01
N ALA A 73 13.52 7.80 -3.78
CA ALA A 73 13.23 9.21 -3.49
C ALA A 73 14.40 10.13 -3.90
N ASP A 74 15.64 9.71 -3.65
CA ASP A 74 16.85 10.45 -4.01
C ASP A 74 17.03 10.60 -5.53
N THR A 75 16.40 9.75 -6.34
CA THR A 75 16.32 9.94 -7.81
C THR A 75 15.33 11.01 -8.22
N GLY A 76 14.63 11.65 -7.28
CA GLY A 76 13.59 12.67 -7.53
C GLY A 76 12.19 12.09 -7.76
N THR A 77 11.96 10.79 -7.52
CA THR A 77 10.62 10.20 -7.52
C THR A 77 9.84 10.65 -6.29
N LYS A 78 8.63 11.14 -6.48
CA LYS A 78 7.72 11.49 -5.38
C LYS A 78 7.03 10.23 -4.89
N ILE A 79 7.30 9.84 -3.65
CA ILE A 79 6.70 8.65 -3.05
C ILE A 79 5.56 9.06 -2.13
N TYR A 80 4.35 8.54 -2.39
CA TYR A 80 3.13 8.79 -1.64
C TYR A 80 2.66 7.50 -1.00
N TYR A 81 2.33 7.56 0.28
CA TYR A 81 1.90 6.40 1.06
C TYR A 81 0.49 6.65 1.61
N CYS A 82 -0.49 5.92 1.08
CA CYS A 82 -1.84 5.87 1.63
C CYS A 82 -1.89 4.77 2.67
N LEU A 83 -2.33 5.08 3.91
CA LEU A 83 -2.30 4.09 5.00
C LEU A 83 -3.31 2.97 4.77
N GLY A 84 -2.88 1.74 5.03
CA GLY A 84 -3.71 0.56 5.15
C GLY A 84 -3.96 0.15 6.61
N ASN A 85 -4.65 -0.96 6.81
CA ASN A 85 -5.02 -1.43 8.14
C ASN A 85 -3.86 -2.09 8.91
N HIS A 86 -2.75 -2.43 8.26
CA HIS A 86 -1.52 -2.90 8.88
C HIS A 86 -0.52 -1.78 9.20
N ASP A 87 -0.81 -0.56 8.75
CA ASP A 87 0.00 0.64 8.99
C ASP A 87 -0.48 1.34 10.27
N PHE A 88 -0.23 0.72 11.43
CA PHE A 88 -0.81 1.12 12.71
C PHE A 88 -0.44 2.54 13.12
N ALA A 89 0.83 2.93 12.99
CA ALA A 89 1.29 4.27 13.30
C ALA A 89 2.49 4.66 12.45
N ILE A 90 2.23 5.22 11.29
CA ILE A 90 3.23 5.90 10.47
C ILE A 90 3.32 7.37 10.90
N GLY A 91 4.52 7.89 11.04
CA GLY A 91 4.78 9.25 11.48
C GLY A 91 5.96 9.90 10.77
N GLY A 92 6.66 10.77 11.49
CA GLY A 92 7.71 11.61 10.93
C GLY A 92 8.92 10.87 10.36
N PHE A 93 9.21 9.66 10.79
CA PHE A 93 10.36 8.91 10.27
C PHE A 93 10.23 8.65 8.76
N MET A 94 9.06 8.18 8.29
CA MET A 94 8.84 7.94 6.86
C MET A 94 8.95 9.23 6.05
N GLU A 95 8.44 10.35 6.57
CA GLU A 95 8.50 11.63 5.86
C GLU A 95 9.91 12.24 5.91
N GLU A 96 10.50 12.35 7.12
CA GLU A 96 11.74 13.08 7.32
C GLU A 96 12.99 12.31 6.88
N LYS A 97 13.00 10.98 7.07
CA LYS A 97 14.19 10.15 6.82
C LYS A 97 14.12 9.38 5.51
N ILE A 98 12.94 8.93 5.11
CA ILE A 98 12.77 8.15 3.88
C ILE A 98 12.36 9.04 2.71
N GLY A 99 11.67 10.17 2.96
CA GLY A 99 11.21 11.09 1.91
C GLY A 99 9.88 10.65 1.29
N VAL A 100 9.09 9.92 2.06
CA VAL A 100 7.75 9.45 1.67
C VAL A 100 6.71 10.40 2.22
N LYS A 101 5.79 10.91 1.41
CA LYS A 101 4.67 11.71 1.89
C LYS A 101 3.49 10.83 2.28
N VAL A 102 3.05 10.94 3.53
CA VAL A 102 1.98 10.09 4.09
C VAL A 102 0.61 10.74 3.94
N TYR A 103 -0.36 9.94 3.52
CA TYR A 103 -1.77 10.32 3.35
C TYR A 103 -2.67 9.37 4.17
N PRO A 104 -3.01 9.72 5.42
CA PRO A 104 -3.76 8.83 6.32
C PRO A 104 -5.17 8.45 5.81
N ASP A 105 -5.82 9.38 5.08
CA ASP A 105 -7.16 9.18 4.51
C ASP A 105 -7.15 8.95 3.01
N GLY A 106 -5.98 8.54 2.47
CA GLY A 106 -5.76 8.39 1.05
C GLY A 106 -5.48 9.72 0.33
N PHE A 107 -4.95 9.60 -0.88
CA PHE A 107 -4.63 10.73 -1.75
C PHE A 107 -5.84 11.11 -2.61
N ARG A 108 -6.05 12.42 -2.75
CA ARG A 108 -7.01 13.01 -3.70
C ARG A 108 -6.33 14.16 -4.40
N GLY A 109 -6.28 14.08 -5.73
CA GLY A 109 -5.58 15.10 -6.52
C GLY A 109 -5.58 14.80 -8.00
N GLU A 110 -4.83 15.57 -8.75
CA GLU A 110 -4.71 15.42 -10.18
C GLU A 110 -3.29 14.94 -10.56
N ILE A 111 -3.21 13.91 -11.37
CA ILE A 111 -1.98 13.37 -11.94
C ILE A 111 -2.20 13.17 -13.44
N GLN A 112 -1.34 13.75 -14.27
CA GLN A 112 -1.40 13.67 -15.73
C GLN A 112 -2.78 14.06 -16.32
N GLY A 113 -3.41 15.09 -15.76
CA GLY A 113 -4.72 15.57 -16.21
C GLY A 113 -5.90 14.67 -15.82
N LYS A 114 -5.69 13.69 -14.94
CA LYS A 114 -6.73 12.82 -14.40
C LYS A 114 -6.95 13.11 -12.92
N LYS A 115 -8.19 13.24 -12.49
CA LYS A 115 -8.58 13.36 -11.09
C LYS A 115 -8.58 11.98 -10.45
N LEU A 116 -7.65 11.73 -9.53
CA LEU A 116 -7.46 10.47 -8.84
C LEU A 116 -7.96 10.53 -7.40
N ALA A 117 -8.61 9.43 -6.99
CA ALA A 117 -8.72 9.03 -5.59
C ALA A 117 -7.89 7.75 -5.40
N VAL A 118 -6.96 7.76 -4.44
CA VAL A 118 -6.12 6.59 -4.11
C VAL A 118 -6.31 6.30 -2.63
N ILE A 119 -6.88 5.14 -2.31
CA ILE A 119 -7.21 4.73 -0.93
C ILE A 119 -6.84 3.26 -0.75
N HIS A 120 -6.50 2.84 0.47
CA HIS A 120 -6.22 1.41 0.67
C HIS A 120 -7.46 0.53 0.41
N GLY A 121 -8.61 0.91 0.92
CA GLY A 121 -9.86 0.19 0.63
C GLY A 121 -10.49 -0.50 1.84
N ASP A 122 -9.79 -0.64 2.95
CA ASP A 122 -10.28 -1.24 4.19
C ASP A 122 -11.56 -0.59 4.73
N LYS A 123 -11.76 0.70 4.42
CA LYS A 123 -12.92 1.50 4.84
C LYS A 123 -14.10 1.44 3.85
N LEU A 124 -13.96 0.81 2.70
CA LEU A 124 -15.01 0.73 1.68
C LEU A 124 -16.15 -0.20 2.06
N ARG A 125 -15.88 -1.24 2.85
CA ARG A 125 -16.88 -2.18 3.37
C ARG A 125 -17.03 -2.00 4.88
N GLY A 126 -18.03 -1.34 5.28
CA GLY A 126 -18.80 -1.13 6.52
C GLY A 126 -18.32 -1.51 7.92
N SER A 127 -17.24 -2.19 8.18
CA SER A 127 -16.79 -2.50 9.56
C SER A 127 -15.66 -1.58 10.02
N GLN A 128 -16.00 -0.32 10.25
CA GLN A 128 -15.03 0.68 10.71
C GLN A 128 -14.62 0.56 12.20
N LEU A 129 -15.19 -0.38 12.96
CA LEU A 129 -14.96 -0.41 14.42
C LEU A 129 -13.51 -0.76 14.75
N LEU A 130 -12.96 -1.81 14.14
CA LEU A 130 -11.57 -2.23 14.37
C LEU A 130 -10.59 -1.18 13.83
N SER A 131 -10.83 -0.68 12.64
CA SER A 131 -10.04 0.41 12.04
C SER A 131 -10.07 1.67 12.93
N ARG A 132 -11.24 2.08 13.45
CA ARG A 132 -11.36 3.22 14.38
C ARG A 132 -10.59 2.98 15.70
N ILE A 133 -10.61 1.74 16.23
CA ILE A 133 -9.87 1.40 17.44
C ILE A 133 -8.37 1.48 17.16
N LEU A 134 -7.89 0.89 16.07
CA LEU A 134 -6.47 0.86 15.71
C LEU A 134 -5.93 2.26 15.38
N HIS A 135 -6.73 3.13 14.78
CA HIS A 135 -6.34 4.52 14.47
C HIS A 135 -6.65 5.51 15.61
N ASN A 136 -7.06 5.04 16.78
CA ASN A 136 -7.25 5.90 17.94
C ASN A 136 -5.90 6.41 18.46
N GLN A 137 -5.70 7.73 18.45
CA GLN A 137 -4.44 8.37 18.84
C GLN A 137 -4.00 8.02 20.27
N PHE A 138 -4.95 7.86 21.20
CA PHE A 138 -4.64 7.48 22.58
C PHE A 138 -4.12 6.03 22.64
N LEU A 139 -4.74 5.12 21.89
CA LEU A 139 -4.31 3.72 21.81
C LEU A 139 -2.93 3.61 21.15
N GLN A 140 -2.71 4.35 20.07
CA GLN A 140 -1.41 4.43 19.42
C GLN A 140 -0.33 5.00 20.37
N PHE A 141 -0.65 6.04 21.13
CA PHE A 141 0.26 6.58 22.12
C PHE A 141 0.57 5.56 23.23
N ALA A 142 -0.45 4.92 23.80
CA ALA A 142 -0.26 3.88 24.80
C ALA A 142 0.58 2.71 24.29
N TYR A 143 0.35 2.31 23.04
CA TYR A 143 1.13 1.26 22.39
C TYR A 143 2.60 1.66 22.17
N LYS A 144 2.89 2.91 21.81
CA LYS A 144 4.25 3.43 21.63
C LYS A 144 5.08 3.49 22.94
N ILE A 145 4.42 3.42 24.10
CA ILE A 145 5.09 3.32 25.40
C ILE A 145 5.59 1.90 25.66
N LEU A 146 4.99 0.88 25.06
CA LEU A 146 5.46 -0.49 25.21
C LEU A 146 6.89 -0.61 24.66
N HIS A 147 7.74 -1.34 25.39
CA HIS A 147 9.07 -1.64 24.88
C HIS A 147 8.97 -2.35 23.52
N PRO A 148 9.79 -1.99 22.50
CA PRO A 148 9.69 -2.60 21.17
C PRO A 148 9.71 -4.13 21.15
N ASN A 149 10.47 -4.76 22.05
CA ASN A 149 10.55 -6.22 22.18
C ASN A 149 9.22 -6.87 22.65
N ILE A 150 8.27 -6.09 23.15
CA ILE A 150 6.92 -6.54 23.54
C ILE A 150 5.92 -6.09 22.48
N GLY A 151 6.00 -4.82 22.08
CA GLY A 151 5.05 -4.23 21.14
C GLY A 151 5.14 -4.87 19.75
N VAL A 152 6.33 -5.10 19.21
CA VAL A 152 6.46 -5.71 17.88
C VAL A 152 5.84 -7.10 17.83
N PRO A 153 6.18 -8.08 18.71
CA PRO A 153 5.52 -9.40 18.70
C PRO A 153 4.00 -9.33 18.92
N LEU A 154 3.53 -8.43 19.76
CA LEU A 154 2.08 -8.22 19.99
C LEU A 154 1.39 -7.73 18.70
N GLY A 155 2.00 -6.79 18.00
CA GLY A 155 1.45 -6.29 16.73
C GLY A 155 1.42 -7.36 15.65
N GLU A 156 2.47 -8.16 15.54
CA GLU A 156 2.52 -9.31 14.62
C GLU A 156 1.45 -10.35 14.93
N PHE A 157 1.19 -10.61 16.21
CA PHE A 157 0.13 -11.51 16.64
C PHE A 157 -1.24 -10.96 16.22
N ILE A 158 -1.51 -9.67 16.47
CA ILE A 158 -2.78 -9.01 16.06
C ILE A 158 -2.93 -9.02 14.55
N SER A 159 -1.87 -8.71 13.81
CA SER A 159 -1.82 -8.78 12.34
C SER A 159 -2.10 -10.21 11.86
N GLY A 160 -1.53 -11.22 12.51
CA GLY A 160 -1.77 -12.63 12.23
C GLY A 160 -3.23 -13.05 12.39
N LEU A 161 -3.91 -12.57 13.43
CA LEU A 161 -5.35 -12.79 13.63
C LEU A 161 -6.18 -12.14 12.53
N SER A 162 -5.84 -10.92 12.13
CA SER A 162 -6.49 -10.23 11.01
C SER A 162 -6.38 -11.04 9.72
N ARG A 163 -5.18 -11.53 9.37
CA ARG A 163 -4.97 -12.36 8.18
C ARG A 163 -5.70 -13.69 8.21
N ALA A 164 -5.77 -14.35 9.36
CA ALA A 164 -6.52 -15.61 9.49
C ALA A 164 -8.00 -15.42 9.14
N HIS A 165 -8.54 -14.22 9.40
CA HIS A 165 -9.89 -13.84 9.01
C HIS A 165 -10.01 -13.54 7.50
N PHE A 166 -8.94 -13.01 6.87
CA PHE A 166 -8.88 -12.64 5.45
C PHE A 166 -8.33 -13.74 4.52
N LYS A 167 -7.91 -14.90 5.01
CA LYS A 167 -7.54 -16.06 4.17
C LYS A 167 -8.68 -16.59 3.30
N ILE A 168 -9.88 -16.08 3.47
CA ILE A 168 -10.97 -16.22 2.53
C ILE A 168 -10.63 -15.28 1.37
N HIS A 169 -10.26 -15.83 0.21
CA HIS A 169 -10.24 -15.12 -1.07
C HIS A 169 -11.47 -14.22 -1.10
N ALA A 170 -11.30 -12.95 -1.41
CA ALA A 170 -12.42 -12.03 -1.44
C ALA A 170 -13.51 -12.70 -2.29
N SER A 171 -14.61 -13.09 -1.64
CA SER A 171 -15.71 -13.76 -2.35
C SER A 171 -16.24 -12.82 -3.43
N ASP A 172 -16.85 -13.36 -4.47
CA ASP A 172 -17.44 -12.53 -5.53
C ASP A 172 -18.38 -11.46 -4.97
N GLU A 173 -19.07 -11.77 -3.88
CA GLU A 173 -19.91 -10.83 -3.13
C GLU A 173 -19.11 -9.65 -2.56
N ILE A 174 -17.95 -9.93 -1.97
CA ILE A 174 -17.05 -8.88 -1.44
C ILE A 174 -16.56 -7.99 -2.57
N LEU A 175 -16.10 -8.58 -3.67
CA LEU A 175 -15.62 -7.82 -4.82
C LEU A 175 -16.74 -6.95 -5.43
N GLU A 176 -17.97 -7.45 -5.47
CA GLU A 176 -19.10 -6.68 -5.97
C GLU A 176 -19.44 -5.48 -5.05
N ASP A 177 -19.33 -5.65 -3.73
CA ASP A 177 -19.49 -4.53 -2.80
C ASP A 177 -18.42 -3.43 -3.02
N TYR A 178 -17.16 -3.84 -3.30
CA TYR A 178 -16.10 -2.91 -3.66
C TYR A 178 -16.39 -2.18 -4.97
N ARG A 179 -16.90 -2.88 -5.99
CA ARG A 179 -17.29 -2.28 -7.28
C ARG A 179 -18.43 -1.28 -7.11
N LYS A 180 -19.44 -1.60 -6.25
CA LYS A 180 -20.54 -0.66 -5.93
C LYS A 180 -20.03 0.60 -5.24
N ALA A 181 -19.18 0.43 -4.22
CA ALA A 181 -18.57 1.56 -3.54
C ALA A 181 -17.69 2.40 -4.49
N ALA A 182 -16.95 1.74 -5.37
CA ALA A 182 -16.13 2.41 -6.37
C ALA A 182 -16.97 3.26 -7.32
N LYS A 183 -18.10 2.74 -7.85
CA LYS A 183 -19.03 3.51 -8.70
C LYS A 183 -19.56 4.74 -7.98
N ALA A 184 -19.89 4.62 -6.69
CA ALA A 184 -20.36 5.75 -5.90
C ALA A 184 -19.28 6.84 -5.75
N ILE A 185 -18.01 6.47 -5.53
CA ILE A 185 -16.89 7.42 -5.44
C ILE A 185 -16.63 8.06 -6.80
N LEU A 186 -16.58 7.29 -7.88
CA LEU A 186 -16.36 7.81 -9.24
C LEU A 186 -17.45 8.81 -9.64
N SER A 187 -18.72 8.59 -9.22
CA SER A 187 -19.81 9.54 -9.48
C SER A 187 -19.65 10.90 -8.80
N THR A 188 -18.70 11.05 -7.86
CA THR A 188 -18.37 12.35 -7.26
C THR A 188 -17.37 13.17 -8.09
N GLY A 189 -16.98 12.69 -9.28
CA GLY A 189 -16.17 13.43 -10.25
C GLY A 189 -14.69 13.05 -10.30
N TYR A 190 -14.32 11.87 -9.83
CA TYR A 190 -12.99 11.28 -10.06
C TYR A 190 -12.98 10.49 -11.37
N ASP A 191 -11.89 10.64 -12.13
CA ASP A 191 -11.66 9.86 -13.36
C ASP A 191 -11.15 8.45 -13.04
N ILE A 192 -10.35 8.32 -11.96
CA ILE A 192 -9.72 7.06 -11.57
C ILE A 192 -9.80 6.90 -10.05
N LEU A 193 -10.28 5.75 -9.61
CA LEU A 193 -10.16 5.26 -8.24
C LEU A 193 -9.18 4.09 -8.19
N VAL A 194 -8.14 4.23 -7.39
CA VAL A 194 -7.18 3.15 -7.10
C VAL A 194 -7.38 2.65 -5.68
N ALA A 195 -7.47 1.33 -5.52
CA ALA A 195 -7.55 0.66 -4.22
C ALA A 195 -6.59 -0.54 -4.14
N GLY A 196 -6.42 -1.09 -2.93
CA GLY A 196 -5.74 -2.34 -2.59
C GLY A 196 -6.67 -3.24 -1.76
N HIS A 197 -6.13 -3.84 -0.69
CA HIS A 197 -6.81 -4.56 0.40
C HIS A 197 -7.50 -5.87 0.01
N THR A 198 -8.12 -5.99 -1.14
CA THR A 198 -8.79 -7.25 -1.54
C THR A 198 -7.80 -8.30 -2.01
N HIS A 199 -6.55 -7.92 -2.27
CA HIS A 199 -5.49 -8.74 -2.86
C HIS A 199 -5.83 -9.33 -4.24
N VAL A 200 -6.93 -8.92 -4.85
CA VAL A 200 -7.38 -9.35 -6.18
C VAL A 200 -7.13 -8.22 -7.17
N PRO A 201 -6.19 -8.37 -8.11
CA PRO A 201 -5.92 -7.33 -9.10
C PRO A 201 -7.12 -7.17 -10.04
N GLU A 202 -7.57 -5.93 -10.21
CA GLU A 202 -8.76 -5.64 -11.01
C GLU A 202 -8.65 -4.29 -11.74
N LEU A 203 -9.22 -4.21 -12.94
CA LEU A 203 -9.39 -2.98 -13.69
C LEU A 203 -10.77 -2.98 -14.32
N CYS A 204 -11.68 -2.17 -13.77
CA CYS A 204 -13.06 -2.04 -14.24
C CYS A 204 -13.27 -0.65 -14.85
N ARG A 205 -13.74 -0.60 -16.09
CA ARG A 205 -14.10 0.63 -16.79
C ARG A 205 -15.61 0.85 -16.71
N TYR A 206 -16.01 2.03 -16.28
CA TYR A 206 -17.40 2.47 -16.19
C TYR A 206 -17.58 3.77 -16.99
N ASP A 207 -18.81 4.15 -17.29
CA ASP A 207 -19.13 5.37 -18.05
C ASP A 207 -18.59 6.63 -17.36
N ASN A 208 -18.51 6.62 -16.03
CA ASN A 208 -18.09 7.73 -15.19
C ASN A 208 -16.65 7.63 -14.66
N GLY A 209 -15.84 6.65 -15.11
CA GLY A 209 -14.45 6.53 -14.69
C GLY A 209 -13.96 5.09 -14.59
N ILE A 210 -12.75 4.95 -14.02
CA ILE A 210 -12.05 3.66 -13.93
C ILE A 210 -11.80 3.31 -12.46
N TYR A 211 -12.23 2.12 -12.06
CA TYR A 211 -11.82 1.51 -10.80
C TYR A 211 -10.69 0.53 -11.04
N CYS A 212 -9.65 0.63 -10.23
CA CYS A 212 -8.52 -0.28 -10.25
C CYS A 212 -8.22 -0.79 -8.84
N ASN A 213 -7.92 -2.08 -8.74
CA ASN A 213 -7.29 -2.65 -7.56
C ASN A 213 -5.87 -3.12 -7.92
N THR A 214 -4.90 -2.74 -7.11
CA THR A 214 -3.49 -3.07 -7.35
C THR A 214 -3.19 -4.57 -7.20
N GLY A 215 -4.07 -5.33 -6.55
CA GLY A 215 -3.80 -6.71 -6.20
C GLY A 215 -2.86 -6.85 -5.00
N ASN A 216 -1.78 -7.61 -5.13
CA ASN A 216 -0.83 -7.83 -4.04
C ASN A 216 0.61 -8.10 -4.53
N TRP A 217 1.59 -7.91 -3.63
CA TRP A 217 3.00 -8.30 -3.83
C TRP A 217 3.37 -9.60 -3.11
N ILE A 218 2.38 -10.39 -2.65
CA ILE A 218 2.61 -11.68 -2.01
C ILE A 218 2.81 -12.78 -3.05
N SER A 219 1.99 -12.78 -4.09
CA SER A 219 1.96 -13.87 -5.08
C SER A 219 1.75 -13.39 -6.52
N SER A 220 1.02 -12.29 -6.71
CA SER A 220 0.72 -11.78 -8.05
C SER A 220 1.74 -10.77 -8.57
N TYR A 221 2.49 -10.10 -7.67
CA TYR A 221 3.40 -9.00 -8.02
C TYR A 221 2.77 -7.99 -8.97
N SER A 222 1.47 -7.74 -8.78
CA SER A 222 0.69 -6.86 -9.64
C SER A 222 0.88 -5.40 -9.24
N TYR A 223 0.84 -4.52 -10.23
CA TYR A 223 0.94 -3.09 -10.04
C TYR A 223 0.13 -2.35 -11.11
N LEU A 224 -0.16 -1.06 -10.85
CA LEU A 224 -0.74 -0.21 -11.86
C LEU A 224 0.32 0.77 -12.38
N GLU A 225 0.20 1.07 -13.67
CA GLU A 225 1.03 2.06 -14.38
C GLU A 225 0.11 3.10 -15.01
N LEU A 226 0.21 4.36 -14.60
CA LEU A 226 -0.43 5.49 -15.24
C LEU A 226 0.60 6.23 -16.07
N SER A 227 0.40 6.25 -17.38
CA SER A 227 1.29 6.91 -18.35
C SER A 227 0.45 7.59 -19.42
N ASN A 228 0.74 8.87 -19.73
CA ASN A 228 0.01 9.66 -20.69
C ASN A 228 -1.52 9.71 -20.44
N GLY A 229 -1.94 9.70 -19.17
CA GLY A 229 -3.34 9.71 -18.78
C GLY A 229 -4.07 8.36 -18.94
N GLU A 230 -3.36 7.30 -19.31
CA GLU A 230 -3.90 5.94 -19.39
C GLU A 230 -3.38 5.08 -18.25
N ILE A 231 -4.30 4.40 -17.54
CA ILE A 231 -3.99 3.48 -16.46
C ILE A 231 -4.08 2.04 -16.94
N ASN A 232 -3.06 1.24 -16.63
CA ASN A 232 -2.95 -0.16 -17.00
C ASN A 232 -2.57 -1.00 -15.78
N LEU A 233 -3.21 -2.17 -15.65
CA LEU A 233 -2.84 -3.20 -14.69
C LEU A 233 -1.76 -4.08 -15.32
N ARG A 234 -0.69 -4.30 -14.57
CA ARG A 234 0.47 -5.05 -15.00
C ARG A 234 0.89 -6.06 -13.94
N GLN A 235 1.67 -7.04 -14.34
CA GLN A 235 2.33 -7.98 -13.45
C GLN A 235 3.84 -7.89 -13.63
N TYR A 236 4.56 -7.81 -12.54
CA TYR A 236 6.02 -7.86 -12.54
C TYR A 236 6.46 -9.32 -12.56
N ASN A 237 7.30 -9.64 -13.51
CA ASN A 237 7.95 -10.95 -13.60
C ASN A 237 9.42 -10.74 -13.22
N PRO A 238 9.84 -11.18 -12.02
CA PRO A 238 11.25 -11.06 -11.64
C PRO A 238 12.08 -11.82 -12.67
N LYS A 239 13.14 -11.19 -13.15
CA LYS A 239 14.11 -11.88 -14.01
C LYS A 239 14.70 -13.00 -13.17
N ASN A 240 14.62 -14.23 -13.66
CA ASN A 240 15.22 -15.36 -13.00
C ASN A 240 16.66 -14.99 -12.63
N SER A 241 16.90 -14.88 -11.31
CA SER A 241 18.26 -14.75 -10.78
C SER A 241 18.94 -16.08 -11.07
N SER A 242 19.58 -16.18 -12.21
CA SER A 242 20.45 -17.30 -12.58
C SER A 242 21.82 -17.14 -11.96
#